data_25ee61cb1ba7be77eeca703389aa0009
#
_entry.id   25ee61cb1ba7be77eeca703389aa0009
#
_cell.length_a   1.000
_cell.length_b   1.000
_cell.length_c   1.000
_cell.angle_alpha   90.00
_cell.angle_beta   90.00
_cell.angle_gamma   90.00
#
_symmetry.space_group_name_H-M   'P 1'
#
loop_
_entity.id
_entity.type
_entity.pdbx_description
1 polymer ?
#
loop_
_entity_poly.entity_id
_entity_poly.type
_entity_poly.pdbx_seq_one_letter_code
_entity_poly.pdbx_strand_id
1 'polypeptide(L)'
;MTRVGDVTGPRTSEDFLPQITNTAAAVQVARALEDEIVSEGWSAGHFVGRRQELMARFGVAPATLSEAIQLLRARGIVDAKPGPGGGIFVATRSPFTHLSDQLLQLREGKATVENCLRVLDSLDGSVLHDAVENASDEDIADISACAETLKSAWDSAEAPTAIWALHARIAQVSPNELLRSLYTNLVDYIIAARLEGVTAPTTQERLRTHLDFAEAVMKRDHELAESAISRHRRPAVAARPS
;
A
#
# COMPACT_ATOMS: atom_id res chain seq x y z
N MET A 1 -55.80 41.50 -13.61
CA MET A 1 -56.24 40.10 -13.75
C MET A 1 -54.98 39.21 -13.74
N THR A 2 -54.69 38.67 -12.60
CA THR A 2 -53.50 37.94 -12.23
C THR A 2 -53.78 36.45 -12.37
N ARG A 3 -52.92 35.68 -13.06
CA ARG A 3 -52.93 34.22 -12.95
C ARG A 3 -51.63 33.76 -12.41
N VAL A 4 -51.79 33.09 -11.29
CA VAL A 4 -50.81 32.45 -10.44
C VAL A 4 -50.21 31.21 -11.13
N GLY A 5 -48.90 31.05 -11.03
CA GLY A 5 -48.14 29.93 -11.55
C GLY A 5 -48.36 28.65 -10.75
N ASP A 6 -48.22 27.61 -11.50
CA ASP A 6 -48.37 26.21 -11.09
C ASP A 6 -47.22 25.76 -10.19
N VAL A 7 -47.58 25.07 -9.11
CA VAL A 7 -46.70 24.55 -8.10
C VAL A 7 -46.30 23.13 -8.51
N THR A 8 -45.03 22.94 -8.83
CA THR A 8 -44.44 21.63 -9.01
C THR A 8 -44.52 20.83 -7.70
N GLY A 9 -45.24 19.72 -7.74
CA GLY A 9 -45.36 18.78 -6.61
C GLY A 9 -44.05 18.09 -6.19
N PRO A 10 -44.02 17.55 -5.02
CA PRO A 10 -42.80 16.91 -4.49
C PRO A 10 -42.49 15.63 -5.28
N ARG A 11 -41.23 15.50 -5.69
CA ARG A 11 -40.68 14.23 -6.23
C ARG A 11 -40.78 13.17 -5.18
N THR A 12 -41.53 12.13 -5.43
CA THR A 12 -41.68 10.97 -4.56
C THR A 12 -40.35 10.21 -4.48
N SER A 13 -39.98 9.78 -3.27
CA SER A 13 -38.76 9.07 -2.90
C SER A 13 -38.69 7.62 -3.40
N GLU A 14 -39.40 7.25 -4.46
CA GLU A 14 -39.47 5.86 -4.96
C GLU A 14 -38.42 5.50 -6.00
N ASP A 15 -37.58 6.44 -6.48
CA ASP A 15 -36.61 6.17 -7.55
C ASP A 15 -35.18 5.82 -7.06
N PHE A 16 -34.97 5.56 -5.78
CA PHE A 16 -33.67 5.20 -5.23
C PHE A 16 -33.69 3.85 -4.51
N LEU A 17 -34.22 2.81 -5.18
CA LEU A 17 -33.91 1.45 -4.76
C LEU A 17 -32.56 1.07 -5.39
N PRO A 18 -31.51 0.80 -4.58
CA PRO A 18 -30.29 0.23 -5.12
C PRO A 18 -30.68 -1.10 -5.80
N GLN A 19 -30.37 -1.23 -7.09
CA GLN A 19 -30.54 -2.50 -7.78
C GLN A 19 -29.67 -3.53 -7.02
N ILE A 20 -30.32 -4.46 -6.36
CA ILE A 20 -29.67 -5.65 -5.79
C ILE A 20 -29.21 -6.46 -7.00
N THR A 21 -28.06 -6.13 -7.53
CA THR A 21 -27.38 -6.90 -8.57
C THR A 21 -26.99 -8.24 -7.96
N ASN A 22 -26.96 -9.27 -8.78
CA ASN A 22 -26.76 -10.67 -8.40
C ASN A 22 -25.29 -10.89 -7.93
N THR A 23 -24.93 -10.28 -6.82
CA THR A 23 -23.59 -10.22 -6.23
C THR A 23 -22.96 -11.61 -6.08
N ALA A 24 -23.78 -12.65 -5.80
CA ALA A 24 -23.30 -14.02 -5.70
C ALA A 24 -22.76 -14.54 -7.05
N ALA A 25 -23.45 -14.27 -8.17
CA ALA A 25 -23.01 -14.70 -9.50
C ALA A 25 -21.75 -13.92 -9.95
N ALA A 26 -21.68 -12.63 -9.65
CA ALA A 26 -20.50 -11.82 -9.95
C ALA A 26 -19.25 -12.32 -9.19
N VAL A 27 -19.40 -12.67 -7.91
CA VAL A 27 -18.33 -13.26 -7.09
C VAL A 27 -17.88 -14.60 -7.64
N GLN A 28 -18.82 -15.45 -8.11
CA GLN A 28 -18.48 -16.74 -8.70
C GLN A 28 -17.72 -16.58 -10.02
N VAL A 29 -18.13 -15.67 -10.89
CA VAL A 29 -17.42 -15.37 -12.15
C VAL A 29 -16.03 -14.82 -11.85
N ALA A 30 -15.91 -13.90 -10.89
CA ALA A 30 -14.62 -13.36 -10.51
C ALA A 30 -13.67 -14.45 -10.01
N ARG A 31 -14.15 -15.33 -9.15
CA ARG A 31 -13.36 -16.45 -8.63
C ARG A 31 -12.93 -17.42 -9.74
N ALA A 32 -13.85 -17.79 -10.64
CA ALA A 32 -13.54 -18.68 -11.75
C ALA A 32 -12.47 -18.12 -12.70
N LEU A 33 -12.52 -16.81 -12.99
CA LEU A 33 -11.50 -16.14 -13.77
C LEU A 33 -10.14 -16.06 -13.05
N GLU A 34 -10.16 -15.82 -11.75
CA GLU A 34 -8.96 -15.79 -10.90
C GLU A 34 -8.29 -17.18 -10.88
N ASP A 35 -9.07 -18.24 -10.64
CA ASP A 35 -8.59 -19.61 -10.63
C ASP A 35 -8.00 -20.01 -12.00
N GLU A 36 -8.62 -19.58 -13.10
CA GLU A 36 -8.12 -19.82 -14.45
C GLU A 36 -6.80 -19.11 -14.73
N ILE A 37 -6.68 -17.83 -14.37
CA ILE A 37 -5.43 -17.06 -14.50
C ILE A 37 -4.28 -17.78 -13.78
N VAL A 38 -4.53 -18.28 -12.59
CA VAL A 38 -3.54 -18.99 -11.77
C VAL A 38 -3.21 -20.35 -12.34
N SER A 39 -4.22 -21.15 -12.69
CA SER A 39 -4.03 -22.54 -13.19
C SER A 39 -3.33 -22.59 -14.54
N GLU A 40 -3.61 -21.63 -15.43
CA GLU A 40 -3.01 -21.52 -16.74
C GLU A 40 -1.64 -20.77 -16.72
N GLY A 41 -1.27 -20.21 -15.57
CA GLY A 41 -0.01 -19.48 -15.40
C GLY A 41 0.08 -18.22 -16.27
N TRP A 42 -1.04 -17.55 -16.53
CA TRP A 42 -1.02 -16.36 -17.39
C TRP A 42 -0.24 -15.21 -16.75
N SER A 43 0.74 -14.73 -17.48
CA SER A 43 1.58 -13.62 -17.03
C SER A 43 0.90 -12.25 -17.18
N ALA A 44 1.43 -11.25 -16.50
CA ALA A 44 1.00 -9.87 -16.60
C ALA A 44 0.88 -9.39 -18.05
N GLY A 45 -0.23 -8.75 -18.39
CA GLY A 45 -0.54 -8.30 -19.73
C GLY A 45 -1.17 -9.36 -20.65
N HIS A 46 -1.32 -10.61 -20.20
CA HIS A 46 -2.01 -11.65 -20.97
C HIS A 46 -3.46 -11.26 -21.24
N PHE A 47 -3.91 -11.49 -22.49
CA PHE A 47 -5.30 -11.20 -22.90
C PHE A 47 -6.24 -12.29 -22.42
N VAL A 48 -7.13 -11.96 -21.49
CA VAL A 48 -8.11 -12.90 -20.89
C VAL A 48 -9.32 -13.11 -21.79
N GLY A 49 -9.77 -12.05 -22.47
CA GLY A 49 -10.92 -12.13 -23.37
C GLY A 49 -11.63 -10.79 -23.54
N ARG A 50 -12.55 -10.75 -24.51
CA ARG A 50 -13.48 -9.62 -24.69
C ARG A 50 -14.72 -9.79 -23.84
N ARG A 51 -15.36 -8.67 -23.45
CA ARG A 51 -16.57 -8.71 -22.62
C ARG A 51 -17.66 -9.60 -23.19
N GLN A 52 -17.90 -9.55 -24.50
CA GLN A 52 -18.92 -10.38 -25.16
C GLN A 52 -18.57 -11.88 -25.09
N GLU A 53 -17.32 -12.23 -25.29
CA GLU A 53 -16.82 -13.61 -25.19
C GLU A 53 -16.96 -14.15 -23.77
N LEU A 54 -16.58 -13.35 -22.78
CA LEU A 54 -16.70 -13.73 -21.37
C LEU A 54 -18.15 -13.85 -20.91
N MET A 55 -19.04 -12.94 -21.38
CA MET A 55 -20.49 -13.07 -21.11
C MET A 55 -21.05 -14.37 -21.67
N ALA A 56 -20.73 -14.71 -22.92
CA ALA A 56 -21.17 -15.94 -23.55
C ALA A 56 -20.60 -17.19 -22.84
N ARG A 57 -19.34 -17.15 -22.46
CA ARG A 57 -18.64 -18.25 -21.80
C ARG A 57 -19.19 -18.55 -20.39
N PHE A 58 -19.49 -17.51 -19.62
CA PHE A 58 -20.02 -17.67 -18.26
C PHE A 58 -21.56 -17.69 -18.21
N GLY A 59 -22.25 -17.42 -19.33
CA GLY A 59 -23.71 -17.38 -19.38
C GLY A 59 -24.31 -16.28 -18.51
N VAL A 60 -23.65 -15.14 -18.38
CA VAL A 60 -24.07 -14.07 -17.46
C VAL A 60 -24.46 -12.78 -18.18
N ALA A 61 -25.32 -12.00 -17.53
CA ALA A 61 -25.73 -10.68 -18.00
C ALA A 61 -24.56 -9.68 -17.96
N PRO A 62 -24.63 -8.59 -18.81
CA PRO A 62 -23.59 -7.56 -18.85
C PRO A 62 -23.28 -6.90 -17.49
N ALA A 63 -24.32 -6.70 -16.68
CA ALA A 63 -24.16 -6.12 -15.33
C ALA A 63 -23.36 -7.03 -14.41
N THR A 64 -23.67 -8.33 -14.40
CA THR A 64 -22.97 -9.35 -13.59
C THR A 64 -21.49 -9.46 -13.98
N LEU A 65 -21.18 -9.50 -15.29
CA LEU A 65 -19.79 -9.51 -15.74
C LEU A 65 -19.08 -8.21 -15.38
N SER A 66 -19.74 -7.07 -15.51
CA SER A 66 -19.14 -5.77 -15.14
C SER A 66 -18.79 -5.71 -13.67
N GLU A 67 -19.65 -6.22 -12.79
CA GLU A 67 -19.40 -6.32 -11.35
C GLU A 67 -18.24 -7.29 -11.05
N ALA A 68 -18.20 -8.46 -11.69
CA ALA A 68 -17.10 -9.41 -11.56
C ALA A 68 -15.75 -8.80 -11.98
N ILE A 69 -15.72 -8.08 -13.10
CA ILE A 69 -14.52 -7.39 -13.57
C ILE A 69 -14.12 -6.27 -12.59
N GLN A 70 -15.07 -5.53 -12.01
CA GLN A 70 -14.76 -4.53 -10.98
C GLN A 70 -14.15 -5.16 -9.73
N LEU A 71 -14.66 -6.31 -9.28
CA LEU A 71 -14.08 -7.06 -8.16
C LEU A 71 -12.64 -7.49 -8.46
N LEU A 72 -12.38 -8.04 -9.65
CA LEU A 72 -11.03 -8.45 -10.06
C LEU A 72 -10.08 -7.25 -10.21
N ARG A 73 -10.58 -6.13 -10.73
CA ARG A 73 -9.80 -4.89 -10.82
C ARG A 73 -9.47 -4.32 -9.44
N ALA A 74 -10.45 -4.32 -8.53
CA ALA A 74 -10.23 -3.90 -7.15
C ALA A 74 -9.20 -4.76 -6.41
N ARG A 75 -9.01 -6.02 -6.83
CA ARG A 75 -7.97 -6.93 -6.33
C ARG A 75 -6.66 -6.86 -7.12
N GLY A 76 -6.60 -6.05 -8.19
CA GLY A 76 -5.41 -5.96 -9.05
C GLY A 76 -5.10 -7.19 -9.89
N ILE A 77 -6.11 -8.03 -10.12
CA ILE A 77 -5.94 -9.27 -10.89
C ILE A 77 -6.06 -9.01 -12.39
N VAL A 78 -6.97 -8.10 -12.78
CA VAL A 78 -7.18 -7.75 -14.18
C VAL A 78 -7.26 -6.26 -14.42
N ASP A 79 -6.92 -5.85 -15.64
CA ASP A 79 -7.13 -4.52 -16.21
C ASP A 79 -8.14 -4.59 -17.36
N ALA A 80 -8.96 -3.53 -17.54
CA ALA A 80 -9.88 -3.41 -18.66
C ALA A 80 -9.44 -2.25 -19.56
N LYS A 81 -9.19 -2.53 -20.83
CA LYS A 81 -8.84 -1.52 -21.85
C LYS A 81 -10.02 -1.30 -22.80
N PRO A 82 -10.47 -0.06 -23.02
CA PRO A 82 -11.52 0.25 -23.98
C PRO A 82 -11.00 0.27 -25.43
N GLY A 83 -11.93 0.23 -26.40
CA GLY A 83 -11.63 0.47 -27.83
C GLY A 83 -11.44 -0.80 -28.67
N PRO A 84 -11.13 -0.65 -29.97
CA PRO A 84 -11.08 -1.75 -30.95
C PRO A 84 -10.06 -2.87 -30.63
N GLY A 85 -8.96 -2.55 -29.98
CA GLY A 85 -7.98 -3.52 -29.42
C GLY A 85 -8.16 -3.78 -27.94
N GLY A 86 -9.33 -3.38 -27.37
CA GLY A 86 -9.62 -3.48 -25.96
C GLY A 86 -10.07 -4.86 -25.53
N GLY A 87 -10.14 -5.05 -24.22
CA GLY A 87 -10.53 -6.31 -23.59
C GLY A 87 -10.15 -6.33 -22.12
N ILE A 88 -10.21 -7.53 -21.56
CA ILE A 88 -9.76 -7.81 -20.21
C ILE A 88 -8.38 -8.45 -20.32
N PHE A 89 -7.44 -7.99 -19.53
CA PHE A 89 -6.06 -8.45 -19.51
C PHE A 89 -5.66 -8.77 -18.07
N VAL A 90 -4.76 -9.71 -17.87
CA VAL A 90 -4.10 -9.90 -16.56
C VAL A 90 -3.42 -8.59 -16.19
N ALA A 91 -3.64 -8.12 -14.98
CA ALA A 91 -3.10 -6.83 -14.56
C ALA A 91 -1.56 -6.82 -14.64
N THR A 92 -1.03 -5.71 -15.10
CA THR A 92 0.42 -5.47 -15.13
C THR A 92 0.94 -4.95 -13.80
N ARG A 93 0.03 -4.53 -12.93
CA ARG A 93 0.36 -4.07 -11.59
C ARG A 93 0.33 -5.25 -10.62
N SER A 94 1.35 -5.34 -9.79
CA SER A 94 1.39 -6.31 -8.68
C SER A 94 0.15 -6.14 -7.79
N PRO A 95 -0.41 -7.23 -7.20
CA PRO A 95 -1.41 -7.13 -6.15
C PRO A 95 -1.02 -6.16 -5.02
N PHE A 96 0.27 -5.97 -4.81
CA PHE A 96 0.83 -5.01 -3.84
C PHE A 96 0.65 -3.55 -4.25
N THR A 97 0.62 -3.22 -5.54
CA THR A 97 0.27 -1.87 -6.00
C THR A 97 -1.17 -1.51 -5.64
N HIS A 98 -2.07 -2.52 -5.62
CA HIS A 98 -3.44 -2.33 -5.14
C HIS A 98 -3.54 -2.15 -3.63
N LEU A 99 -2.71 -2.83 -2.86
CA LEU A 99 -2.63 -2.58 -1.41
C LEU A 99 -2.21 -1.12 -1.14
N SER A 100 -1.26 -0.60 -1.92
CA SER A 100 -0.86 0.82 -1.87
C SER A 100 -2.01 1.75 -2.20
N ASP A 101 -2.74 1.47 -3.29
CA ASP A 101 -3.89 2.29 -3.70
C ASP A 101 -5.01 2.23 -2.64
N GLN A 102 -5.21 1.10 -1.96
CA GLN A 102 -6.16 0.97 -0.86
C GLN A 102 -5.68 1.69 0.40
N LEU A 103 -4.40 1.65 0.72
CA LEU A 103 -3.82 2.43 1.82
C LEU A 103 -3.97 3.93 1.57
N LEU A 104 -3.77 4.39 0.33
CA LEU A 104 -4.01 5.78 -0.08
C LEU A 104 -5.49 6.19 -0.01
N GLN A 105 -6.42 5.24 -0.09
CA GLN A 105 -7.86 5.48 0.09
C GLN A 105 -8.29 5.46 1.57
N LEU A 106 -7.45 5.00 2.48
CA LEU A 106 -7.70 5.18 3.91
C LEU A 106 -7.75 6.69 4.18
N ARG A 107 -8.85 7.14 4.80
CA ARG A 107 -9.01 8.55 5.12
C ARG A 107 -7.78 9.05 5.85
N GLU A 108 -7.18 10.11 5.32
CA GLU A 108 -6.11 10.82 5.98
C GLU A 108 -6.54 11.15 7.42
N GLY A 109 -5.80 10.64 8.38
CA GLY A 109 -6.09 10.86 9.77
C GLY A 109 -4.92 10.45 10.65
N LYS A 110 -4.71 11.20 11.74
CA LYS A 110 -3.63 10.95 12.69
C LYS A 110 -3.63 9.50 13.21
N ALA A 111 -4.82 8.94 13.47
CA ALA A 111 -4.97 7.55 13.92
C ALA A 111 -4.50 6.53 12.89
N THR A 112 -4.68 6.79 11.58
CA THR A 112 -4.22 5.89 10.52
C THR A 112 -2.70 5.89 10.41
N VAL A 113 -2.05 7.06 10.50
CA VAL A 113 -0.59 7.17 10.50
C VAL A 113 0.01 6.51 11.74
N GLU A 114 -0.59 6.69 12.91
CA GLU A 114 -0.15 6.01 14.15
C GLU A 114 -0.23 4.47 14.01
N ASN A 115 -1.28 3.95 13.37
CA ASN A 115 -1.40 2.52 13.10
C ASN A 115 -0.34 2.04 12.09
N CYS A 116 -0.06 2.79 11.02
CA CYS A 116 1.02 2.49 10.08
C CYS A 116 2.38 2.46 10.78
N LEU A 117 2.67 3.44 11.63
CA LEU A 117 3.91 3.48 12.43
C LEU A 117 4.05 2.24 13.33
N ARG A 118 2.97 1.79 13.97
CA ARG A 118 2.99 0.57 14.81
C ARG A 118 3.27 -0.69 14.00
N VAL A 119 2.76 -0.77 12.77
CA VAL A 119 3.06 -1.89 11.88
C VAL A 119 4.53 -1.84 11.46
N LEU A 120 5.05 -0.67 11.06
CA LEU A 120 6.47 -0.51 10.71
C LEU A 120 7.39 -0.88 11.88
N ASP A 121 7.12 -0.37 13.10
CA ASP A 121 7.88 -0.72 14.31
C ASP A 121 7.91 -2.26 14.55
N SER A 122 6.86 -2.97 14.14
CA SER A 122 6.79 -4.43 14.25
C SER A 122 7.60 -5.14 13.16
N LEU A 123 7.77 -4.51 11.99
CA LEU A 123 8.50 -5.05 10.84
C LEU A 123 9.98 -4.68 10.84
N ASP A 124 10.38 -3.62 11.53
CA ASP A 124 11.77 -3.11 11.57
C ASP A 124 12.79 -4.21 11.87
N GLY A 125 12.48 -5.07 12.83
CA GLY A 125 13.36 -6.19 13.16
C GLY A 125 13.60 -7.11 11.97
N SER A 126 12.54 -7.49 11.27
CA SER A 126 12.65 -8.41 10.13
C SER A 126 13.42 -7.78 8.97
N VAL A 127 13.13 -6.52 8.62
CA VAL A 127 13.84 -5.83 7.52
C VAL A 127 15.32 -5.59 7.86
N LEU A 128 15.63 -5.24 9.12
CA LEU A 128 17.01 -4.99 9.52
C LEU A 128 17.84 -6.28 9.53
N HIS A 129 17.28 -7.38 10.03
CA HIS A 129 17.94 -8.69 10.00
C HIS A 129 18.20 -9.17 8.57
N ASP A 130 17.18 -9.06 7.71
CA ASP A 130 17.33 -9.39 6.29
C ASP A 130 18.45 -8.57 5.64
N ALA A 131 18.54 -7.26 5.96
CA ALA A 131 19.56 -6.39 5.41
C ALA A 131 20.97 -6.73 5.93
N VAL A 132 21.11 -7.04 7.21
CA VAL A 132 22.39 -7.47 7.80
C VAL A 132 22.92 -8.73 7.12
N GLU A 133 22.03 -9.68 6.80
CA GLU A 133 22.40 -10.94 6.16
C GLU A 133 22.68 -10.82 4.67
N ASN A 134 21.88 -10.02 3.94
CA ASN A 134 21.80 -10.11 2.49
C ASN A 134 22.34 -8.87 1.74
N ALA A 135 22.75 -7.79 2.43
CA ALA A 135 23.21 -6.58 1.75
C ALA A 135 24.42 -6.86 0.86
N SER A 136 24.36 -6.44 -0.40
CA SER A 136 25.49 -6.37 -1.31
C SER A 136 26.40 -5.17 -0.98
N ASP A 137 27.58 -5.11 -1.57
CA ASP A 137 28.47 -3.96 -1.42
C ASP A 137 27.82 -2.65 -1.96
N GLU A 138 26.98 -2.75 -3.00
CA GLU A 138 26.20 -1.64 -3.52
C GLU A 138 25.13 -1.18 -2.52
N ASP A 139 24.41 -2.14 -1.90
CA ASP A 139 23.42 -1.83 -0.86
C ASP A 139 24.08 -1.13 0.34
N ILE A 140 25.25 -1.60 0.76
CA ILE A 140 26.02 -1.01 1.85
C ILE A 140 26.43 0.42 1.53
N ALA A 141 26.88 0.69 0.29
CA ALA A 141 27.26 2.03 -0.15
C ALA A 141 26.04 2.99 -0.13
N ASP A 142 24.89 2.54 -0.62
CA ASP A 142 23.65 3.33 -0.64
C ASP A 142 23.12 3.61 0.78
N ILE A 143 23.14 2.60 1.65
CA ILE A 143 22.73 2.75 3.07
C ILE A 143 23.67 3.73 3.79
N SER A 144 24.96 3.65 3.52
CA SER A 144 25.94 4.61 4.05
C SER A 144 25.65 6.05 3.59
N ALA A 145 25.32 6.23 2.31
CA ALA A 145 24.94 7.54 1.77
C ALA A 145 23.66 8.09 2.41
N CYS A 146 22.65 7.23 2.64
CA CYS A 146 21.43 7.60 3.38
C CYS A 146 21.75 8.02 4.83
N ALA A 147 22.65 7.32 5.51
CA ALA A 147 23.07 7.64 6.88
C ALA A 147 23.79 9.00 6.95
N GLU A 148 24.66 9.31 5.98
CA GLU A 148 25.32 10.62 5.92
C GLU A 148 24.33 11.74 5.60
N THR A 149 23.36 11.49 4.71
CA THR A 149 22.25 12.42 4.44
C THR A 149 21.46 12.71 5.71
N LEU A 150 21.13 11.67 6.48
CA LEU A 150 20.43 11.81 7.74
C LEU A 150 21.19 12.64 8.77
N LYS A 151 22.50 12.40 8.91
CA LYS A 151 23.36 13.22 9.79
C LYS A 151 23.31 14.71 9.40
N SER A 152 23.44 14.98 8.11
CA SER A 152 23.47 16.35 7.58
C SER A 152 22.13 17.06 7.72
N ALA A 153 21.02 16.34 7.61
CA ALA A 153 19.67 16.88 7.67
C ALA A 153 19.10 16.95 9.08
N TRP A 154 19.79 16.44 10.12
CA TRP A 154 19.19 16.16 11.42
C TRP A 154 18.54 17.38 12.10
N ASP A 155 19.19 18.52 12.02
CA ASP A 155 18.72 19.77 12.65
C ASP A 155 17.87 20.62 11.69
N SER A 156 17.40 20.04 10.59
CA SER A 156 16.59 20.70 9.57
C SER A 156 15.17 20.14 9.47
N ALA A 157 14.31 20.80 8.72
CA ALA A 157 12.97 20.32 8.39
C ALA A 157 12.97 19.03 7.53
N GLU A 158 14.12 18.65 6.97
CA GLU A 158 14.28 17.46 6.12
C GLU A 158 14.59 16.19 6.91
N ALA A 159 14.90 16.30 8.20
CA ALA A 159 15.22 15.14 9.05
C ALA A 159 14.19 14.01 8.99
N PRO A 160 12.85 14.26 9.04
CA PRO A 160 11.87 13.19 8.92
C PRO A 160 11.94 12.45 7.58
N THR A 161 12.14 13.17 6.48
CA THR A 161 12.28 12.58 5.13
C THR A 161 13.54 11.72 5.05
N ALA A 162 14.66 12.19 5.60
CA ALA A 162 15.92 11.45 5.63
C ALA A 162 15.83 10.19 6.49
N ILE A 163 15.11 10.23 7.62
CA ILE A 163 14.81 9.04 8.43
C ILE A 163 14.10 7.97 7.57
N TRP A 164 13.00 8.36 6.92
CA TRP A 164 12.22 7.42 6.13
C TRP A 164 12.95 6.91 4.89
N ALA A 165 13.81 7.74 4.28
CA ALA A 165 14.68 7.31 3.19
C ALA A 165 15.64 6.19 3.63
N LEU A 166 16.25 6.32 4.81
CA LEU A 166 17.11 5.27 5.37
C LEU A 166 16.33 3.98 5.63
N HIS A 167 15.17 4.07 6.28
CA HIS A 167 14.32 2.91 6.54
C HIS A 167 13.89 2.19 5.24
N ALA A 168 13.42 2.96 4.26
CA ALA A 168 13.01 2.42 2.97
C ALA A 168 14.19 1.74 2.25
N ARG A 169 15.39 2.33 2.29
CA ARG A 169 16.58 1.75 1.66
C ARG A 169 17.01 0.44 2.32
N ILE A 170 16.98 0.37 3.65
CA ILE A 170 17.24 -0.88 4.38
C ILE A 170 16.22 -1.95 4.00
N ALA A 171 14.93 -1.60 3.94
CA ALA A 171 13.88 -2.55 3.58
C ALA A 171 14.02 -3.11 2.16
N GLN A 172 14.60 -2.36 1.21
CA GLN A 172 14.83 -2.82 -0.17
C GLN A 172 15.81 -3.98 -0.26
N VAL A 173 16.64 -4.21 0.74
CA VAL A 173 17.61 -5.31 0.77
C VAL A 173 16.95 -6.66 1.08
N SER A 174 15.79 -6.67 1.74
CA SER A 174 15.11 -7.92 2.10
C SER A 174 14.85 -8.81 0.87
N PRO A 175 15.20 -10.10 0.90
CA PRO A 175 14.84 -11.05 -0.15
C PRO A 175 13.33 -11.34 -0.19
N ASN A 176 12.60 -11.00 0.86
CA ASN A 176 11.16 -11.16 0.94
C ASN A 176 10.45 -10.01 0.23
N GLU A 177 10.02 -10.25 -1.02
CA GLU A 177 9.33 -9.25 -1.85
C GLU A 177 8.06 -8.69 -1.20
N LEU A 178 7.31 -9.52 -0.47
CA LEU A 178 6.11 -9.08 0.24
C LEU A 178 6.47 -8.09 1.36
N LEU A 179 7.49 -8.42 2.15
CA LEU A 179 7.95 -7.56 3.24
C LEU A 179 8.47 -6.22 2.71
N ARG A 180 9.29 -6.25 1.64
CA ARG A 180 9.78 -5.07 0.93
C ARG A 180 8.64 -4.16 0.49
N SER A 181 7.68 -4.74 -0.26
CA SER A 181 6.54 -4.00 -0.80
C SER A 181 5.67 -3.41 0.29
N LEU A 182 5.31 -4.19 1.31
CA LEU A 182 4.48 -3.73 2.42
C LEU A 182 5.16 -2.58 3.18
N TYR A 183 6.44 -2.75 3.51
CA TYR A 183 7.19 -1.75 4.26
C TYR A 183 7.29 -0.43 3.49
N THR A 184 7.71 -0.48 2.22
CA THR A 184 7.85 0.71 1.38
C THR A 184 6.53 1.44 1.20
N ASN A 185 5.44 0.71 0.96
CA ASN A 185 4.12 1.31 0.79
C ASN A 185 3.62 2.02 2.05
N LEU A 186 3.89 1.47 3.23
CA LEU A 186 3.57 2.13 4.50
C LEU A 186 4.41 3.39 4.72
N VAL A 187 5.69 3.37 4.36
CA VAL A 187 6.58 4.54 4.41
C VAL A 187 6.07 5.63 3.46
N ASP A 188 5.75 5.29 2.22
CA ASP A 188 5.23 6.22 1.22
C ASP A 188 3.92 6.87 1.69
N TYR A 189 3.04 6.10 2.30
CA TYR A 189 1.80 6.61 2.89
C TYR A 189 2.08 7.64 4.00
N ILE A 190 3.01 7.35 4.91
CA ILE A 190 3.36 8.26 6.02
C ILE A 190 3.96 9.57 5.48
N ILE A 191 4.84 9.47 4.48
CA ILE A 191 5.44 10.63 3.82
C ILE A 191 4.36 11.48 3.13
N ALA A 192 3.44 10.85 2.39
CA ALA A 192 2.36 11.53 1.66
C ALA A 192 1.35 12.20 2.60
N ALA A 193 1.08 11.60 3.74
CA ALA A 193 0.12 12.13 4.71
C ALA A 193 0.53 13.47 5.33
N ARG A 194 1.81 13.84 5.29
CA ARG A 194 2.38 15.14 5.74
C ARG A 194 1.71 15.69 7.02
N LEU A 195 1.37 14.82 7.96
CA LEU A 195 0.68 15.23 9.16
C LEU A 195 1.66 15.97 10.08
N GLU A 196 1.43 17.26 10.24
CA GLU A 196 2.13 18.06 11.24
C GLU A 196 1.94 17.44 12.64
N GLY A 197 3.05 17.26 13.37
CA GLY A 197 3.02 16.77 14.76
C GLY A 197 3.05 15.25 14.93
N VAL A 198 3.14 14.45 13.87
CA VAL A 198 3.35 12.99 13.99
C VAL A 198 4.82 12.61 14.07
N THR A 199 5.73 13.53 13.80
CA THR A 199 7.17 13.32 13.95
C THR A 199 7.53 13.27 15.43
N ALA A 200 8.15 12.16 15.85
CA ALA A 200 8.75 12.12 17.19
C ALA A 200 9.86 13.19 17.31
N PRO A 201 10.08 13.69 18.54
CA PRO A 201 11.13 14.67 18.77
C PRO A 201 12.48 14.21 18.19
N THR A 202 13.18 15.10 17.50
CA THR A 202 14.54 14.86 17.02
C THR A 202 15.51 14.96 18.21
N THR A 203 15.79 13.82 18.85
CA THR A 203 16.77 13.71 19.93
C THR A 203 18.05 13.09 19.41
N GLN A 204 19.21 13.42 20.01
CA GLN A 204 20.48 12.81 19.65
C GLN A 204 20.48 11.30 19.83
N GLU A 205 19.73 10.78 20.81
CA GLU A 205 19.55 9.35 21.01
C GLU A 205 18.81 8.72 19.84
N ARG A 206 17.78 9.38 19.33
CA ARG A 206 17.04 8.92 18.16
C ARG A 206 17.90 8.91 16.90
N LEU A 207 18.68 9.97 16.65
CA LEU A 207 19.66 9.98 15.57
C LEU A 207 20.59 8.78 15.67
N ARG A 208 21.19 8.58 16.84
CA ARG A 208 22.12 7.48 17.06
C ARG A 208 21.48 6.13 16.76
N THR A 209 20.25 5.92 17.20
CA THR A 209 19.54 4.66 16.95
C THR A 209 19.39 4.37 15.45
N HIS A 210 19.02 5.39 14.63
CA HIS A 210 18.93 5.20 13.18
C HIS A 210 20.30 5.01 12.51
N LEU A 211 21.33 5.70 13.00
CA LEU A 211 22.69 5.46 12.50
C LEU A 211 23.19 4.07 12.86
N ASP A 212 22.83 3.55 14.03
CA ASP A 212 23.17 2.19 14.44
C ASP A 212 22.47 1.14 13.55
N PHE A 213 21.28 1.44 12.96
CA PHE A 213 20.67 0.59 11.94
C PHE A 213 21.58 0.47 10.71
N ALA A 214 22.04 1.61 10.19
CA ALA A 214 22.95 1.62 9.06
C ALA A 214 24.28 0.93 9.37
N GLU A 215 24.84 1.22 10.55
CA GLU A 215 26.10 0.63 11.00
C GLU A 215 26.00 -0.89 11.15
N ALA A 216 24.88 -1.40 11.67
CA ALA A 216 24.63 -2.84 11.80
C ALA A 216 24.65 -3.54 10.42
N VAL A 217 24.04 -2.96 9.40
CA VAL A 217 24.08 -3.49 8.03
C VAL A 217 25.50 -3.43 7.47
N MET A 218 26.17 -2.27 7.58
CA MET A 218 27.52 -2.07 7.04
C MET A 218 28.55 -3.02 7.66
N LYS A 219 28.38 -3.35 8.93
CA LYS A 219 29.29 -4.26 9.66
C LYS A 219 28.80 -5.71 9.70
N ARG A 220 27.61 -5.99 9.20
CA ARG A 220 26.95 -7.30 9.33
C ARG A 220 26.83 -7.74 10.79
N ASP A 221 26.49 -6.78 11.66
CA ASP A 221 26.48 -6.94 13.11
C ASP A 221 25.05 -7.17 13.63
N HIS A 222 24.72 -8.43 13.88
CA HIS A 222 23.41 -8.83 14.41
C HIS A 222 23.17 -8.35 15.86
N GLU A 223 24.21 -8.26 16.69
CA GLU A 223 24.05 -7.80 18.08
C GLU A 223 23.72 -6.30 18.10
N LEU A 224 24.40 -5.52 17.27
CA LEU A 224 24.12 -4.11 17.11
C LEU A 224 22.70 -3.90 16.54
N ALA A 225 22.28 -4.72 15.58
CA ALA A 225 20.92 -4.68 15.02
C ALA A 225 19.86 -4.89 16.11
N GLU A 226 19.96 -5.94 16.91
CA GLU A 226 19.03 -6.22 18.02
C GLU A 226 19.01 -5.10 19.05
N SER A 227 20.17 -4.58 19.42
CA SER A 227 20.28 -3.46 20.34
C SER A 227 19.61 -2.21 19.80
N ALA A 228 19.80 -1.89 18.52
CA ALA A 228 19.20 -0.74 17.85
C ALA A 228 17.68 -0.88 17.73
N ILE A 229 17.16 -2.07 17.36
CA ILE A 229 15.72 -2.38 17.31
C ILE A 229 15.08 -2.18 18.70
N SER A 230 15.71 -2.68 19.74
CA SER A 230 15.19 -2.55 21.12
C SER A 230 15.06 -1.08 21.55
N ARG A 231 15.99 -0.22 21.13
CA ARG A 231 15.96 1.21 21.41
C ARG A 231 14.98 1.97 20.50
N HIS A 232 14.78 1.48 19.27
CA HIS A 232 13.86 2.08 18.30
C HIS A 232 12.41 1.85 18.70
N ARG A 233 12.05 0.69 19.23
CA ARG A 233 10.71 0.37 19.71
C ARG A 233 10.29 1.37 20.77
N ARG A 234 9.38 2.25 20.41
CA ARG A 234 8.84 3.26 21.32
C ARG A 234 8.17 2.56 22.50
N PRO A 235 8.41 3.00 23.75
CA PRO A 235 7.52 2.62 24.84
C PRO A 235 6.11 3.07 24.45
N ALA A 236 5.13 2.18 24.56
CA ALA A 236 3.73 2.52 24.35
C ALA A 236 3.45 3.82 25.11
N VAL A 237 2.98 4.85 24.38
CA VAL A 237 2.62 6.13 25.00
C VAL A 237 1.68 5.79 26.15
N ALA A 238 2.13 6.01 27.39
CA ALA A 238 1.29 5.84 28.56
C ALA A 238 0.03 6.65 28.32
N ALA A 239 -1.14 5.97 28.35
CA ALA A 239 -2.42 6.62 28.21
C ALA A 239 -2.45 7.80 29.19
N ARG A 240 -2.64 9.02 28.69
CA ARG A 240 -2.85 10.19 29.54
C ARG A 240 -4.04 9.85 30.43
N PRO A 241 -3.91 9.92 31.76
CA PRO A 241 -5.07 9.83 32.62
C PRO A 241 -6.01 11.00 32.28
N SER A 242 -7.29 10.68 32.13
CA SER A 242 -8.42 11.56 31.86
C SER A 242 -8.57 12.63 32.95
#